data_643f58df264f2c5ff81c100f69176f58
#
_entry.id   643f58df264f2c5ff81c100f69176f58
#
_cell.length_a   1.000
_cell.length_b   1.000
_cell.length_c   1.000
_cell.angle_alpha   90.00
_cell.angle_beta   90.00
_cell.angle_gamma   90.00
#
_symmetry.space_group_name_H-M   'P 1'
#
loop_
_entity.id
_entity.type
_entity.pdbx_description
1 polymer ?
#
loop_
_entity_poly.entity_id
_entity_poly.type
_entity_poly.pdbx_seq_one_letter_code
_entity_poly.pdbx_strand_id
1 'polypeptide(L)'
;MNIKENIEKLENSLGKLNSNEYTIYFLTYDTRNNARASVKYIYDMALTLKENGKNVKILVEDKTYTGVQGWLGDKYDSLEVVTIKDDRVEIKIEDIIVVPEYYSNVLENLANIKCVKVMLVQQKEYIFETLPIGSKWIDFGFDKAITTSESNKKYTTEYFKDSVVYIAPPMIGDNFNPSEKSVKPTIAISCRDRSINKKLISEFYIKYPQLRWINFRDMNQMTYEEFSESLKECMVSVWVDDDSSFGTFPLESMKCGVPVIGKIPKNEPDWLSENGMWTYDETKITEILGKFVMAWLEGVELTDEVIQKMKDTLLPYDSEITKSNILTIFESFKNSRVLSIEKALEKLNKEEVTV
;
A
#
# COMPACT_ATOMS: atom_id res chain seq x y z
N MET A 1 41.47 -2.72 -6.80
CA MET A 1 40.89 -3.14 -5.50
C MET A 1 41.40 -4.55 -5.23
N ASN A 2 42.04 -4.81 -4.11
CA ASN A 2 42.71 -6.09 -3.82
C ASN A 2 41.65 -7.17 -3.58
N ILE A 3 41.85 -8.39 -4.11
CA ILE A 3 40.92 -9.54 -3.95
C ILE A 3 40.67 -9.80 -2.47
N LYS A 4 41.72 -9.74 -1.63
CA LYS A 4 41.61 -9.92 -0.17
C LYS A 4 40.66 -8.92 0.51
N GLU A 5 40.73 -7.64 0.15
CA GLU A 5 39.81 -6.62 0.69
C GLU A 5 38.34 -6.87 0.28
N ASN A 6 38.14 -7.40 -0.93
CA ASN A 6 36.79 -7.77 -1.37
C ASN A 6 36.23 -8.97 -0.61
N ILE A 7 37.07 -9.99 -0.37
CA ILE A 7 36.71 -11.17 0.42
C ILE A 7 36.31 -10.73 1.84
N GLU A 8 37.19 -9.99 2.53
CA GLU A 8 36.96 -9.51 3.90
C GLU A 8 35.65 -8.69 3.99
N LYS A 9 35.40 -7.80 3.02
CA LYS A 9 34.20 -7.00 2.96
C LYS A 9 32.94 -7.85 2.80
N LEU A 10 32.97 -8.88 1.95
CA LEU A 10 31.84 -9.77 1.73
C LEU A 10 31.60 -10.69 2.94
N GLU A 11 32.65 -11.21 3.58
CA GLU A 11 32.54 -12.00 4.80
C GLU A 11 31.94 -11.20 5.95
N ASN A 12 32.35 -9.94 6.13
CA ASN A 12 31.76 -9.06 7.13
C ASN A 12 30.27 -8.80 6.84
N SER A 13 29.90 -8.55 5.57
CA SER A 13 28.50 -8.37 5.20
C SER A 13 27.67 -9.63 5.40
N LEU A 14 28.23 -10.81 5.14
CA LEU A 14 27.59 -12.10 5.40
C LEU A 14 27.36 -12.30 6.91
N GLY A 15 28.36 -11.99 7.75
CA GLY A 15 28.25 -12.01 9.20
C GLY A 15 27.09 -11.15 9.72
N LYS A 16 26.98 -9.92 9.20
CA LYS A 16 25.89 -9.00 9.57
C LYS A 16 24.51 -9.48 9.12
N LEU A 17 24.39 -10.04 7.92
CA LEU A 17 23.13 -10.64 7.48
C LEU A 17 22.71 -11.79 8.39
N ASN A 18 23.63 -12.65 8.79
CA ASN A 18 23.37 -13.78 9.68
C ASN A 18 22.99 -13.34 11.10
N SER A 19 23.56 -12.22 11.60
CA SER A 19 23.21 -11.62 12.89
C SER A 19 22.00 -10.66 12.83
N ASN A 20 21.37 -10.48 11.67
CA ASN A 20 20.32 -9.49 11.41
C ASN A 20 20.75 -8.03 11.61
N GLU A 21 22.04 -7.73 11.45
CA GLU A 21 22.61 -6.39 11.56
C GLU A 21 22.64 -5.68 10.20
N TYR A 22 21.48 -5.55 9.55
CA TYR A 22 21.27 -4.82 8.30
C TYR A 22 20.09 -3.88 8.42
N THR A 23 20.03 -2.88 7.57
CA THR A 23 18.96 -1.88 7.58
C THR A 23 18.04 -2.05 6.38
N ILE A 24 16.75 -1.89 6.61
CA ILE A 24 15.73 -1.85 5.57
C ILE A 24 15.28 -0.40 5.42
N TYR A 25 15.51 0.17 4.25
CA TYR A 25 15.14 1.54 3.92
C TYR A 25 13.88 1.57 3.07
N PHE A 26 12.90 2.39 3.45
CA PHE A 26 11.71 2.67 2.66
C PHE A 26 11.74 4.11 2.16
N LEU A 27 11.78 4.30 0.85
CA LEU A 27 11.68 5.63 0.25
C LEU A 27 10.21 6.08 0.22
N THR A 28 9.93 7.31 0.63
CA THR A 28 8.60 7.91 0.56
C THR A 28 8.65 9.43 0.38
N TYR A 29 7.50 10.04 0.10
CA TYR A 29 7.38 11.48 -0.06
C TYR A 29 6.60 12.13 1.09
N ASP A 30 6.72 13.44 1.22
CA ASP A 30 5.95 14.24 2.17
C ASP A 30 4.52 14.43 1.68
N THR A 31 3.57 13.98 2.48
CA THR A 31 2.14 14.16 2.21
C THR A 31 1.60 15.51 2.64
N ARG A 32 2.43 16.33 3.32
CA ARG A 32 2.03 17.61 3.92
C ARG A 32 0.78 17.48 4.79
N ASN A 33 0.79 16.47 5.66
CA ASN A 33 -0.33 16.09 6.53
C ASN A 33 -1.64 15.72 5.82
N ASN A 34 -1.61 15.40 4.52
CA ASN A 34 -2.78 14.85 3.84
C ASN A 34 -2.75 13.33 3.87
N ALA A 35 -3.87 12.71 4.23
CA ALA A 35 -3.98 11.25 4.23
C ALA A 35 -3.75 10.65 2.83
N ARG A 36 -2.87 9.65 2.74
CA ARG A 36 -2.51 8.93 1.51
C ARG A 36 -2.35 7.44 1.78
N ALA A 37 -3.22 6.63 1.22
CA ALA A 37 -3.19 5.18 1.38
C ALA A 37 -1.84 4.57 0.96
N SER A 38 -1.20 5.13 -0.09
CA SER A 38 0.11 4.68 -0.57
C SER A 38 1.23 4.88 0.46
N VAL A 39 1.22 6.01 1.17
CA VAL A 39 2.20 6.30 2.23
C VAL A 39 1.89 5.47 3.47
N LYS A 40 0.61 5.36 3.86
CA LYS A 40 0.20 4.47 4.95
C LYS A 40 0.70 3.04 4.74
N TYR A 41 0.55 2.50 3.53
CA TYR A 41 1.01 1.15 3.20
C TYR A 41 2.52 0.98 3.41
N ILE A 42 3.34 1.97 3.05
CA ILE A 42 4.78 1.96 3.30
C ILE A 42 5.06 1.95 4.81
N TYR A 43 4.37 2.79 5.57
CA TYR A 43 4.53 2.88 7.02
C TYR A 43 4.05 1.62 7.75
N ASP A 44 2.98 0.99 7.29
CA ASP A 44 2.49 -0.29 7.83
C ASP A 44 3.52 -1.42 7.63
N MET A 45 4.13 -1.52 6.45
CA MET A 45 5.20 -2.47 6.18
C MET A 45 6.42 -2.21 7.06
N ALA A 46 6.85 -0.95 7.14
CA ALA A 46 7.99 -0.52 7.94
C ALA A 46 7.78 -0.83 9.43
N LEU A 47 6.60 -0.50 9.97
CA LEU A 47 6.25 -0.77 11.35
C LEU A 47 6.20 -2.28 11.65
N THR A 48 5.58 -3.07 10.76
CA THR A 48 5.55 -4.53 10.89
C THR A 48 6.95 -5.12 11.02
N LEU A 49 7.88 -4.69 10.19
CA LEU A 49 9.27 -5.15 10.25
C LEU A 49 9.97 -4.67 11.52
N LYS A 50 9.76 -3.43 11.92
CA LYS A 50 10.33 -2.85 13.14
C LYS A 50 9.87 -3.58 14.40
N GLU A 51 8.57 -3.83 14.52
CA GLU A 51 7.97 -4.57 15.64
C GLU A 51 8.49 -6.02 15.75
N ASN A 52 8.97 -6.57 14.62
CA ASN A 52 9.60 -7.88 14.57
C ASN A 52 11.13 -7.83 14.59
N GLY A 53 11.69 -6.78 15.21
CA GLY A 53 13.12 -6.68 15.54
C GLY A 53 14.03 -6.36 14.35
N LYS A 54 13.49 -5.92 13.20
CA LYS A 54 14.32 -5.46 12.08
C LYS A 54 14.70 -3.99 12.27
N ASN A 55 15.90 -3.63 11.83
CA ASN A 55 16.30 -2.23 11.77
C ASN A 55 15.69 -1.58 10.52
N VAL A 56 14.78 -0.63 10.70
CA VAL A 56 14.00 -0.04 9.62
C VAL A 56 14.11 1.48 9.67
N LYS A 57 14.30 2.11 8.52
CA LYS A 57 14.36 3.56 8.38
C LYS A 57 13.48 4.03 7.22
N ILE A 58 12.83 5.17 7.41
CA ILE A 58 12.09 5.87 6.37
C ILE A 58 13.02 6.88 5.71
N LEU A 59 13.21 6.79 4.41
CA LEU A 59 13.97 7.75 3.63
C LEU A 59 13.03 8.81 3.04
N VAL A 60 13.36 10.07 3.27
CA VAL A 60 12.64 11.22 2.72
C VAL A 60 13.63 12.18 2.08
N GLU A 61 13.15 13.09 1.25
CA GLU A 61 14.00 13.96 0.45
C GLU A 61 14.83 14.92 1.31
N ASP A 62 14.19 15.67 2.21
CA ASP A 62 14.83 16.68 3.03
C ASP A 62 14.09 16.94 4.36
N LYS A 63 14.61 17.87 5.18
CA LYS A 63 14.09 18.22 6.51
C LYS A 63 12.76 18.97 6.51
N THR A 64 12.21 19.33 5.35
CA THR A 64 10.88 19.91 5.28
C THR A 64 9.77 18.86 5.46
N TYR A 65 10.15 17.60 5.56
CA TYR A 65 9.22 16.49 5.79
C TYR A 65 8.38 16.70 7.04
N THR A 66 7.06 16.72 6.87
CA THR A 66 6.11 17.04 7.95
C THR A 66 5.70 15.83 8.79
N GLY A 67 6.10 14.63 8.39
CA GLY A 67 5.72 13.40 9.08
C GLY A 67 4.33 12.88 8.69
N VAL A 68 3.90 11.87 9.42
CA VAL A 68 2.58 11.23 9.25
C VAL A 68 1.71 11.30 10.51
N GLN A 69 2.24 11.79 11.63
CA GLN A 69 1.56 11.86 12.93
C GLN A 69 0.24 12.62 12.85
N GLY A 70 0.21 13.74 12.10
CA GLY A 70 -0.98 14.58 11.97
C GLY A 70 -2.20 13.87 11.35
N TRP A 71 -2.00 12.68 10.76
CA TRP A 71 -3.10 11.93 10.13
C TRP A 71 -3.08 10.42 10.36
N LEU A 72 -1.92 9.80 10.63
CA LEU A 72 -1.82 8.37 10.97
C LEU A 72 -1.79 8.09 12.48
N GLY A 73 -1.45 9.11 13.31
CA GLY A 73 -1.28 8.99 14.75
C GLY A 73 0.13 8.50 15.18
N ASP A 74 0.31 8.42 16.50
CA ASP A 74 1.63 8.29 17.14
C ASP A 74 2.25 6.88 17.06
N LYS A 75 1.49 5.87 16.65
CA LYS A 75 2.00 4.48 16.60
C LYS A 75 3.23 4.30 15.69
N TYR A 76 3.43 5.21 14.75
CA TYR A 76 4.56 5.20 13.80
C TYR A 76 5.79 5.99 14.27
N ASP A 77 5.74 6.65 15.44
CA ASP A 77 6.82 7.47 15.98
C ASP A 77 8.09 6.69 16.28
N SER A 78 7.97 5.38 16.46
CA SER A 78 9.11 4.50 16.62
C SER A 78 9.97 4.37 15.36
N LEU A 79 9.45 4.72 14.18
CA LEU A 79 10.19 4.64 12.91
C LEU A 79 11.15 5.82 12.78
N GLU A 80 12.43 5.52 12.60
CA GLU A 80 13.45 6.53 12.34
C GLU A 80 13.31 7.09 10.93
N VAL A 81 13.22 8.41 10.82
CA VAL A 81 13.19 9.14 9.54
C VAL A 81 14.57 9.72 9.26
N VAL A 82 15.07 9.49 8.06
CA VAL A 82 16.39 9.95 7.59
C VAL A 82 16.21 10.77 6.31
N THR A 83 16.89 11.90 6.23
CA THR A 83 16.78 12.85 5.12
C THR A 83 17.95 12.69 4.14
N ILE A 84 17.65 12.43 2.87
CA ILE A 84 18.67 12.12 1.85
C ILE A 84 19.60 13.32 1.59
N LYS A 85 19.04 14.54 1.58
CA LYS A 85 19.82 15.76 1.31
C LYS A 85 20.66 16.25 2.48
N ASP A 86 20.21 15.99 3.70
CA ASP A 86 20.80 16.60 4.91
C ASP A 86 21.66 15.61 5.70
N ASP A 87 21.35 14.32 5.61
CA ASP A 87 22.05 13.28 6.33
C ASP A 87 22.98 12.51 5.39
N ARG A 88 24.13 12.06 5.93
CA ARG A 88 25.00 11.14 5.19
C ARG A 88 24.44 9.73 5.30
N VAL A 89 23.55 9.38 4.36
CA VAL A 89 22.99 8.03 4.27
C VAL A 89 23.96 7.15 3.50
N GLU A 90 24.55 6.15 4.17
CA GLU A 90 25.38 5.14 3.53
C GLU A 90 24.60 3.81 3.48
N ILE A 91 24.16 3.42 2.29
CA ILE A 91 23.49 2.13 2.07
C ILE A 91 24.55 1.07 1.77
N LYS A 92 24.59 0.03 2.57
CA LYS A 92 25.61 -1.01 2.55
C LYS A 92 25.19 -2.23 1.72
N ILE A 93 26.15 -3.14 1.50
CA ILE A 93 25.93 -4.35 0.69
C ILE A 93 24.84 -5.26 1.31
N GLU A 94 24.79 -5.34 2.62
CA GLU A 94 23.84 -6.12 3.40
C GLU A 94 22.43 -5.50 3.48
N ASP A 95 22.29 -4.22 3.16
CA ASP A 95 21.03 -3.50 3.33
C ASP A 95 19.99 -3.82 2.24
N ILE A 96 18.75 -3.45 2.51
CA ILE A 96 17.62 -3.55 1.58
C ILE A 96 17.06 -2.16 1.36
N ILE A 97 16.82 -1.74 0.12
CA ILE A 97 16.11 -0.51 -0.21
C ILE A 97 14.84 -0.81 -0.97
N VAL A 98 13.72 -0.25 -0.52
CA VAL A 98 12.40 -0.35 -1.12
C VAL A 98 12.04 0.99 -1.75
N VAL A 99 11.81 1.00 -3.05
CA VAL A 99 11.53 2.20 -3.85
C VAL A 99 10.15 2.07 -4.48
N PRO A 100 9.21 2.98 -4.20
CA PRO A 100 7.90 2.98 -4.86
C PRO A 100 8.02 3.27 -6.37
N GLU A 101 7.10 2.73 -7.15
CA GLU A 101 7.07 2.84 -8.62
C GLU A 101 7.08 4.28 -9.13
N TYR A 102 6.49 5.20 -8.39
CA TYR A 102 6.46 6.63 -8.76
C TYR A 102 7.80 7.37 -8.53
N TYR A 103 8.82 6.67 -7.99
CA TYR A 103 10.18 7.19 -7.84
C TYR A 103 11.16 6.56 -8.83
N SER A 104 10.71 6.04 -9.97
CA SER A 104 11.62 5.43 -10.96
C SER A 104 12.67 6.41 -11.51
N ASN A 105 12.47 7.70 -11.35
CA ASN A 105 13.46 8.74 -11.71
C ASN A 105 14.72 8.75 -10.82
N VAL A 106 14.71 8.10 -9.63
CA VAL A 106 15.90 8.01 -8.76
C VAL A 106 16.71 6.74 -9.00
N LEU A 107 16.27 5.83 -9.86
CA LEU A 107 16.90 4.52 -10.07
C LEU A 107 18.34 4.64 -10.58
N GLU A 108 18.63 5.63 -11.43
CA GLU A 108 19.99 5.89 -11.91
C GLU A 108 20.97 6.19 -10.77
N ASN A 109 20.54 6.96 -9.78
CA ASN A 109 21.36 7.29 -8.61
C ASN A 109 21.64 6.06 -7.74
N LEU A 110 20.73 5.08 -7.75
CA LEU A 110 20.83 3.84 -6.99
C LEU A 110 21.56 2.73 -7.75
N ALA A 111 21.76 2.86 -9.06
CA ALA A 111 22.27 1.79 -9.93
C ALA A 111 23.60 1.19 -9.42
N ASN A 112 24.52 2.05 -8.96
CA ASN A 112 25.85 1.65 -8.50
C ASN A 112 25.90 1.16 -7.04
N ILE A 113 24.81 1.29 -6.27
CA ILE A 113 24.74 0.83 -4.88
C ILE A 113 24.50 -0.69 -4.89
N LYS A 114 25.37 -1.45 -4.23
CA LYS A 114 25.34 -2.91 -4.21
C LYS A 114 24.56 -3.44 -2.99
N CYS A 115 23.27 -3.12 -2.91
CA CYS A 115 22.37 -3.65 -1.89
C CYS A 115 21.25 -4.48 -2.53
N VAL A 116 20.35 -5.04 -1.73
CA VAL A 116 19.08 -5.59 -2.25
C VAL A 116 18.16 -4.42 -2.61
N LYS A 117 17.69 -4.39 -3.84
CA LYS A 117 16.83 -3.35 -4.37
C LYS A 117 15.47 -3.92 -4.73
N VAL A 118 14.41 -3.32 -4.20
CA VAL A 118 13.05 -3.80 -4.33
C VAL A 118 12.16 -2.67 -4.87
N MET A 119 11.45 -2.91 -5.97
CA MET A 119 10.39 -2.01 -6.44
C MET A 119 9.10 -2.28 -5.67
N LEU A 120 8.44 -1.25 -5.18
CA LEU A 120 7.13 -1.34 -4.54
C LEU A 120 6.07 -0.82 -5.50
N VAL A 121 5.29 -1.73 -6.10
CA VAL A 121 4.28 -1.41 -7.09
C VAL A 121 2.91 -1.40 -6.44
N GLN A 122 2.42 -0.23 -6.15
CA GLN A 122 1.10 -0.01 -5.59
C GLN A 122 0.06 0.26 -6.68
N GLN A 123 0.48 0.92 -7.76
CA GLN A 123 -0.37 1.27 -8.88
C GLN A 123 0.40 1.12 -10.20
N LYS A 124 0.00 0.15 -11.01
CA LYS A 124 0.69 -0.23 -12.24
C LYS A 124 0.76 0.91 -13.28
N GLU A 125 -0.18 1.84 -13.24
CA GLU A 125 -0.26 2.99 -14.13
C GLU A 125 0.94 3.93 -13.96
N TYR A 126 1.51 4.03 -12.76
CA TYR A 126 2.64 4.92 -12.47
C TYR A 126 4.01 4.36 -12.85
N ILE A 127 4.09 3.05 -13.14
CA ILE A 127 5.37 2.38 -13.44
C ILE A 127 6.15 3.11 -14.54
N PHE A 128 5.47 3.49 -15.63
CA PHE A 128 6.11 4.09 -16.79
C PHE A 128 6.11 5.62 -16.78
N GLU A 129 5.47 6.29 -15.81
CA GLU A 129 5.44 7.75 -15.75
C GLU A 129 6.83 8.36 -15.50
N THR A 130 7.62 7.73 -14.65
CA THR A 130 8.94 8.23 -14.25
C THR A 130 10.09 7.33 -14.68
N LEU A 131 9.83 6.12 -15.18
CA LEU A 131 10.85 5.21 -15.69
C LEU A 131 11.41 5.75 -17.01
N PRO A 132 12.74 5.85 -17.19
CA PRO A 132 13.32 6.28 -18.47
C PRO A 132 12.85 5.42 -19.63
N ILE A 133 12.54 6.04 -20.76
CA ILE A 133 11.96 5.37 -21.93
C ILE A 133 12.89 4.24 -22.41
N GLY A 134 12.34 3.03 -22.52
CA GLY A 134 13.05 1.85 -22.98
C GLY A 134 13.88 1.16 -21.91
N SER A 135 13.98 1.72 -20.71
CA SER A 135 14.70 1.10 -19.59
C SER A 135 13.86 0.06 -18.86
N LYS A 136 14.54 -0.87 -18.22
CA LYS A 136 13.95 -1.86 -17.30
C LYS A 136 14.52 -1.69 -15.90
N TRP A 137 13.83 -2.13 -14.89
CA TRP A 137 14.30 -2.09 -13.50
C TRP A 137 15.63 -2.83 -13.29
N ILE A 138 15.82 -3.96 -14.01
CA ILE A 138 17.06 -4.74 -13.93
C ILE A 138 18.30 -3.95 -14.40
N ASP A 139 18.14 -2.97 -15.29
CA ASP A 139 19.23 -2.11 -15.76
C ASP A 139 19.83 -1.27 -14.63
N PHE A 140 19.03 -1.04 -13.56
CA PHE A 140 19.43 -0.34 -12.34
C PHE A 140 19.67 -1.28 -11.16
N GLY A 141 19.64 -2.60 -11.40
CA GLY A 141 19.88 -3.64 -10.40
C GLY A 141 18.67 -3.97 -9.51
N PHE A 142 17.45 -3.60 -9.92
CA PHE A 142 16.21 -4.00 -9.25
C PHE A 142 15.68 -5.29 -9.88
N ASP A 143 15.96 -6.40 -9.22
CA ASP A 143 15.54 -7.75 -9.62
C ASP A 143 14.37 -8.29 -8.79
N LYS A 144 13.84 -7.49 -7.89
CA LYS A 144 12.73 -7.85 -7.01
C LYS A 144 11.66 -6.77 -7.00
N ALA A 145 10.40 -7.20 -6.90
CA ALA A 145 9.28 -6.31 -6.72
C ALA A 145 8.26 -6.86 -5.72
N ILE A 146 7.60 -5.95 -4.99
CA ILE A 146 6.42 -6.23 -4.17
C ILE A 146 5.24 -5.54 -4.84
N THR A 147 4.11 -6.23 -4.99
CA THR A 147 2.87 -5.69 -5.53
C THR A 147 1.72 -5.84 -4.54
N THR A 148 0.68 -5.05 -4.69
CA THR A 148 -0.48 -5.06 -3.79
C THR A 148 -1.52 -6.11 -4.16
N SER A 149 -1.48 -6.69 -5.38
CA SER A 149 -2.53 -7.55 -5.92
C SER A 149 -2.02 -8.50 -7.00
N GLU A 150 -2.77 -9.55 -7.30
CA GLU A 150 -2.48 -10.47 -8.42
C GLU A 150 -2.54 -9.74 -9.77
N SER A 151 -3.48 -8.80 -9.94
CA SER A 151 -3.58 -7.97 -11.15
C SER A 151 -2.31 -7.16 -11.37
N ASN A 152 -1.80 -6.48 -10.32
CA ASN A 152 -0.54 -5.75 -10.40
C ASN A 152 0.65 -6.68 -10.63
N LYS A 153 0.68 -7.86 -10.01
CA LYS A 153 1.72 -8.87 -10.24
C LYS A 153 1.73 -9.34 -11.69
N LYS A 154 0.58 -9.70 -12.23
CA LYS A 154 0.45 -10.14 -13.62
C LYS A 154 0.99 -9.09 -14.58
N TYR A 155 0.57 -7.84 -14.42
CA TYR A 155 1.06 -6.72 -15.23
C TYR A 155 2.58 -6.53 -15.08
N THR A 156 3.09 -6.48 -13.84
CA THR A 156 4.51 -6.32 -13.57
C THR A 156 5.34 -7.43 -14.20
N THR A 157 4.92 -8.69 -14.06
CA THR A 157 5.63 -9.84 -14.62
C THR A 157 5.62 -9.84 -16.16
N GLU A 158 4.59 -9.31 -16.79
CA GLU A 158 4.53 -9.19 -18.24
C GLU A 158 5.64 -8.29 -18.81
N TYR A 159 5.88 -7.15 -18.17
CA TYR A 159 6.85 -6.15 -18.63
C TYR A 159 8.26 -6.33 -18.03
N PHE A 160 8.37 -6.85 -16.82
CA PHE A 160 9.62 -7.01 -16.08
C PHE A 160 9.89 -8.49 -15.75
N LYS A 161 10.05 -9.30 -16.81
CA LYS A 161 10.24 -10.76 -16.74
C LYS A 161 11.46 -11.20 -15.95
N ASP A 162 12.45 -10.32 -15.84
CA ASP A 162 13.70 -10.56 -15.12
C ASP A 162 13.57 -10.31 -13.60
N SER A 163 12.41 -9.83 -13.14
CA SER A 163 12.16 -9.54 -11.73
C SER A 163 11.35 -10.64 -11.05
N VAL A 164 11.71 -10.97 -9.81
CA VAL A 164 10.90 -11.83 -8.93
C VAL A 164 9.84 -10.99 -8.23
N VAL A 165 8.56 -11.27 -8.49
CA VAL A 165 7.45 -10.45 -8.03
C VAL A 165 6.67 -11.15 -6.92
N TYR A 166 6.59 -10.50 -5.76
CA TYR A 166 5.85 -10.94 -4.57
C TYR A 166 4.55 -10.13 -4.42
N ILE A 167 3.58 -10.70 -3.71
CA ILE A 167 2.34 -10.01 -3.37
C ILE A 167 2.31 -9.77 -1.87
N ALA A 168 2.13 -8.51 -1.48
CA ALA A 168 1.82 -8.11 -0.13
C ALA A 168 0.66 -7.10 -0.20
N PRO A 169 -0.59 -7.52 0.04
CA PRO A 169 -1.72 -6.60 0.00
C PRO A 169 -1.65 -5.60 1.16
N PRO A 170 -2.27 -4.42 1.02
CA PRO A 170 -2.43 -3.48 2.12
C PRO A 170 -3.21 -4.11 3.29
N MET A 171 -2.80 -3.82 4.51
CA MET A 171 -3.53 -4.21 5.71
C MET A 171 -4.74 -3.31 5.91
N ILE A 172 -5.89 -3.92 6.20
CA ILE A 172 -7.05 -3.18 6.70
C ILE A 172 -6.96 -3.16 8.24
N GLY A 173 -6.78 -1.97 8.78
CA GLY A 173 -6.49 -1.77 10.20
C GLY A 173 -7.56 -2.33 11.14
N ASP A 174 -7.16 -2.72 12.36
CA ASP A 174 -8.07 -3.31 13.34
C ASP A 174 -9.00 -2.28 14.00
N ASN A 175 -8.73 -0.98 13.80
CA ASN A 175 -9.66 0.10 14.15
C ASN A 175 -10.93 0.11 13.31
N PHE A 176 -10.94 -0.54 12.13
CA PHE A 176 -12.15 -0.79 11.34
C PHE A 176 -12.82 -2.07 11.83
N ASN A 177 -13.73 -1.97 12.71
CA ASN A 177 -14.56 -3.05 13.23
C ASN A 177 -16.00 -2.57 13.36
N PRO A 178 -16.99 -3.47 13.29
CA PRO A 178 -18.38 -3.11 13.50
C PRO A 178 -18.55 -2.41 14.85
N SER A 179 -19.39 -1.40 14.88
CA SER A 179 -19.70 -0.63 16.10
C SER A 179 -21.06 -1.04 16.66
N GLU A 180 -21.19 -1.04 17.98
CA GLU A 180 -22.48 -1.12 18.66
C GLU A 180 -23.26 0.22 18.60
N LYS A 181 -22.62 1.30 18.11
CA LYS A 181 -23.27 2.61 17.94
C LYS A 181 -24.41 2.50 16.91
N SER A 182 -25.47 3.24 17.17
CA SER A 182 -26.58 3.33 16.21
C SER A 182 -26.12 3.94 14.89
N VAL A 183 -26.44 3.28 13.80
CA VAL A 183 -26.20 3.76 12.44
C VAL A 183 -27.01 5.04 12.21
N LYS A 184 -26.34 6.08 11.73
CA LYS A 184 -26.95 7.36 11.39
C LYS A 184 -27.40 7.39 9.93
N PRO A 185 -28.41 8.20 9.57
CA PRO A 185 -28.81 8.42 8.18
C PRO A 185 -27.76 9.28 7.46
N THR A 186 -26.57 8.71 7.33
CA THR A 186 -25.39 9.34 6.76
C THR A 186 -24.75 8.42 5.73
N ILE A 187 -24.39 8.97 4.60
CA ILE A 187 -23.70 8.31 3.49
C ILE A 187 -22.23 8.72 3.53
N ALA A 188 -21.31 7.78 3.69
CA ALA A 188 -19.89 8.05 3.55
C ALA A 188 -19.52 8.14 2.07
N ILE A 189 -18.71 9.13 1.69
CA ILE A 189 -18.22 9.29 0.32
C ILE A 189 -16.72 9.59 0.32
N SER A 190 -15.96 8.86 -0.48
CA SER A 190 -14.54 9.11 -0.65
C SER A 190 -14.15 8.86 -2.11
N CYS A 191 -13.80 9.93 -2.82
CA CYS A 191 -13.26 9.90 -4.17
C CYS A 191 -12.01 10.77 -4.25
N ARG A 192 -11.04 10.40 -5.07
CA ARG A 192 -9.83 11.21 -5.33
C ARG A 192 -10.19 12.55 -5.96
N ASP A 193 -11.10 12.52 -6.93
CA ASP A 193 -11.65 13.72 -7.55
C ASP A 193 -12.88 14.21 -6.79
N ARG A 194 -12.72 15.29 -6.03
CA ARG A 194 -13.81 15.91 -5.25
C ARG A 194 -14.94 16.47 -6.10
N SER A 195 -14.72 16.74 -7.39
CA SER A 195 -15.78 17.19 -8.28
C SER A 195 -16.85 16.11 -8.47
N ILE A 196 -16.44 14.84 -8.43
CA ILE A 196 -17.35 13.68 -8.48
C ILE A 196 -18.24 13.65 -7.25
N ASN A 197 -17.68 13.88 -6.05
CA ASN A 197 -18.47 13.94 -4.81
C ASN A 197 -19.57 14.99 -4.91
N LYS A 198 -19.21 16.22 -5.32
CA LYS A 198 -20.17 17.33 -5.45
C LYS A 198 -21.26 17.01 -6.48
N LYS A 199 -20.88 16.45 -7.63
CA LYS A 199 -21.81 16.05 -8.69
C LYS A 199 -22.81 15.03 -8.16
N LEU A 200 -22.32 13.94 -7.58
CA LEU A 200 -23.16 12.84 -7.09
C LEU A 200 -24.14 13.29 -5.99
N ILE A 201 -23.68 14.10 -5.04
CA ILE A 201 -24.54 14.68 -3.98
C ILE A 201 -25.65 15.55 -4.60
N SER A 202 -25.29 16.39 -5.60
CA SER A 202 -26.24 17.25 -6.27
C SER A 202 -27.30 16.45 -7.04
N GLU A 203 -26.86 15.44 -7.80
CA GLU A 203 -27.74 14.54 -8.55
C GLU A 203 -28.69 13.78 -7.62
N PHE A 204 -28.18 13.29 -6.47
CA PHE A 204 -29.00 12.59 -5.46
C PHE A 204 -30.10 13.48 -4.92
N TYR A 205 -29.80 14.69 -4.49
CA TYR A 205 -30.81 15.59 -3.91
C TYR A 205 -31.79 16.16 -4.93
N ILE A 206 -31.38 16.25 -6.21
CA ILE A 206 -32.31 16.61 -7.30
C ILE A 206 -33.28 15.46 -7.57
N LYS A 207 -32.77 14.23 -7.64
CA LYS A 207 -33.58 13.04 -7.96
C LYS A 207 -34.49 12.62 -6.79
N TYR A 208 -34.03 12.83 -5.54
CA TYR A 208 -34.72 12.46 -4.31
C TYR A 208 -34.88 13.64 -3.36
N PRO A 209 -35.67 14.65 -3.70
CA PRO A 209 -35.80 15.88 -2.89
C PRO A 209 -36.38 15.63 -1.46
N GLN A 210 -37.14 14.56 -1.28
CA GLN A 210 -37.64 14.10 0.01
C GLN A 210 -36.54 13.55 0.95
N LEU A 211 -35.38 13.23 0.44
CA LEU A 211 -34.24 12.70 1.19
C LEU A 211 -33.17 13.75 1.51
N ARG A 212 -33.49 15.06 1.37
CA ARG A 212 -32.53 16.14 1.66
C ARG A 212 -32.02 16.19 3.09
N TRP A 213 -32.69 15.52 4.01
CA TRP A 213 -32.27 15.40 5.41
C TRP A 213 -31.21 14.29 5.63
N ILE A 214 -30.94 13.44 4.66
CA ILE A 214 -29.84 12.48 4.66
C ILE A 214 -28.53 13.25 4.48
N ASN A 215 -27.54 12.99 5.33
CA ASN A 215 -26.24 13.64 5.25
C ASN A 215 -25.27 12.87 4.38
N PHE A 216 -24.48 13.59 3.59
CA PHE A 216 -23.27 13.05 2.99
C PHE A 216 -22.06 13.48 3.81
N ARG A 217 -21.20 12.54 4.16
CA ARG A 217 -19.95 12.78 4.88
C ARG A 217 -18.79 12.55 3.94
N ASP A 218 -18.10 13.64 3.59
CA ASP A 218 -16.84 13.54 2.85
C ASP A 218 -15.77 12.99 3.78
N MET A 219 -15.26 11.79 3.44
CA MET A 219 -14.26 11.06 4.23
C MET A 219 -12.82 11.52 3.96
N ASN A 220 -12.63 12.43 2.99
CA ASN A 220 -11.33 13.00 2.71
C ASN A 220 -10.89 13.97 3.83
N GLN A 221 -9.58 14.09 4.05
CA GLN A 221 -8.97 15.01 5.02
C GLN A 221 -9.28 14.73 6.51
N MET A 222 -9.68 13.53 6.84
CA MET A 222 -9.79 13.07 8.22
C MET A 222 -8.46 12.43 8.64
N THR A 223 -8.17 12.46 9.94
CA THR A 223 -7.18 11.55 10.51
C THR A 223 -7.67 10.12 10.34
N TYR A 224 -6.76 9.14 10.41
CA TYR A 224 -7.12 7.73 10.23
C TYR A 224 -8.08 7.22 11.31
N GLU A 225 -7.98 7.77 12.53
CA GLU A 225 -8.89 7.50 13.64
C GLU A 225 -10.26 8.11 13.40
N GLU A 226 -10.33 9.41 13.07
CA GLU A 226 -11.60 10.09 12.74
C GLU A 226 -12.30 9.42 11.57
N PHE A 227 -11.54 8.97 10.57
CA PHE A 227 -12.06 8.26 9.42
C PHE A 227 -12.74 6.96 9.83
N SER A 228 -12.07 6.12 10.64
CA SER A 228 -12.65 4.84 11.09
C SER A 228 -13.89 5.05 11.95
N GLU A 229 -13.86 5.98 12.91
CA GLU A 229 -15.01 6.28 13.78
C GLU A 229 -16.19 6.88 12.99
N SER A 230 -15.90 7.76 12.03
CA SER A 230 -16.93 8.34 11.17
C SER A 230 -17.59 7.31 10.26
N LEU A 231 -16.81 6.35 9.75
CA LEU A 231 -17.31 5.32 8.86
C LEU A 231 -18.27 4.37 9.57
N LYS A 232 -17.96 3.97 10.82
CA LYS A 232 -18.80 3.09 11.66
C LYS A 232 -20.21 3.63 11.90
N GLU A 233 -20.42 4.92 11.79
CA GLU A 233 -21.72 5.56 11.99
C GLU A 233 -22.55 5.67 10.70
N CYS A 234 -21.98 5.35 9.53
CA CYS A 234 -22.63 5.53 8.25
C CYS A 234 -23.51 4.31 7.88
N MET A 235 -24.66 4.56 7.25
CA MET A 235 -25.53 3.48 6.77
C MET A 235 -25.04 2.81 5.50
N VAL A 236 -24.25 3.52 4.69
CA VAL A 236 -23.71 3.06 3.42
C VAL A 236 -22.51 3.92 3.03
N SER A 237 -21.60 3.35 2.29
CA SER A 237 -20.48 4.07 1.68
C SER A 237 -20.60 4.08 0.15
N VAL A 238 -20.09 5.15 -0.47
CA VAL A 238 -20.07 5.32 -1.91
C VAL A 238 -18.64 5.48 -2.40
N TRP A 239 -18.22 4.64 -3.34
CA TRP A 239 -16.90 4.65 -3.95
C TRP A 239 -16.96 4.78 -5.46
N VAL A 240 -16.35 5.86 -5.98
CA VAL A 240 -16.33 6.16 -7.42
C VAL A 240 -14.93 6.65 -7.80
N ASP A 241 -14.01 5.74 -8.01
CA ASP A 241 -12.64 6.03 -8.41
C ASP A 241 -12.26 5.21 -9.66
N ASP A 242 -12.13 5.87 -10.81
CA ASP A 242 -11.79 5.21 -12.09
C ASP A 242 -10.34 4.71 -12.14
N ASP A 243 -9.43 5.39 -11.44
CA ASP A 243 -7.99 5.15 -11.52
C ASP A 243 -7.43 4.43 -10.29
N SER A 244 -8.29 3.80 -9.47
CA SER A 244 -7.83 3.03 -8.32
C SER A 244 -7.60 1.59 -8.71
N SER A 245 -6.36 1.11 -8.58
CA SER A 245 -6.02 -0.30 -8.85
C SER A 245 -6.26 -1.23 -7.66
N PHE A 246 -6.41 -0.71 -6.45
CA PHE A 246 -6.66 -1.52 -5.26
C PHE A 246 -7.93 -1.07 -4.49
N GLY A 247 -8.01 0.19 -4.07
CA GLY A 247 -9.18 0.73 -3.35
C GLY A 247 -9.32 0.19 -1.91
N THR A 248 -8.67 0.81 -0.93
CA THR A 248 -8.78 0.40 0.48
C THR A 248 -10.11 0.81 1.11
N PHE A 249 -10.68 1.95 0.71
CA PHE A 249 -11.93 2.49 1.28
C PHE A 249 -13.11 1.50 1.26
N PRO A 250 -13.40 0.77 0.18
CA PRO A 250 -14.44 -0.26 0.20
C PRO A 250 -14.18 -1.37 1.22
N LEU A 251 -12.93 -1.83 1.33
CA LEU A 251 -12.57 -2.87 2.29
C LEU A 251 -12.67 -2.38 3.73
N GLU A 252 -12.25 -1.14 4.01
CA GLU A 252 -12.40 -0.47 5.30
C GLU A 252 -13.89 -0.34 5.67
N SER A 253 -14.76 0.01 4.69
CA SER A 253 -16.20 0.05 4.86
C SER A 253 -16.78 -1.31 5.23
N MET A 254 -16.44 -2.35 4.45
CA MET A 254 -16.90 -3.71 4.71
C MET A 254 -16.45 -4.21 6.09
N LYS A 255 -15.22 -3.87 6.51
CA LYS A 255 -14.70 -4.26 7.83
C LYS A 255 -15.46 -3.57 8.97
N CYS A 256 -15.99 -2.36 8.75
CA CYS A 256 -16.91 -1.68 9.67
C CYS A 256 -18.35 -2.23 9.63
N GLY A 257 -18.66 -3.19 8.74
CA GLY A 257 -20.02 -3.67 8.52
C GLY A 257 -20.86 -2.72 7.65
N VAL A 258 -20.25 -1.74 7.00
CA VAL A 258 -20.93 -0.74 6.18
C VAL A 258 -20.95 -1.21 4.71
N PRO A 259 -22.13 -1.40 4.11
CA PRO A 259 -22.24 -1.83 2.71
C PRO A 259 -21.69 -0.77 1.75
N VAL A 260 -21.23 -1.22 0.60
CA VAL A 260 -20.63 -0.36 -0.42
C VAL A 260 -21.48 -0.31 -1.67
N ILE A 261 -21.70 0.89 -2.17
CA ILE A 261 -22.22 1.15 -3.51
C ILE A 261 -21.09 1.77 -4.32
N GLY A 262 -20.79 1.26 -5.50
CA GLY A 262 -19.67 1.78 -6.24
C GLY A 262 -19.70 1.57 -7.74
N LYS A 263 -18.86 2.37 -8.40
CA LYS A 263 -18.51 2.16 -9.80
C LYS A 263 -17.37 1.15 -9.86
N ILE A 264 -17.50 0.18 -10.76
CA ILE A 264 -16.40 -0.72 -11.08
C ILE A 264 -15.34 0.09 -11.83
N PRO A 265 -14.10 0.22 -11.29
CA PRO A 265 -13.05 0.96 -11.96
C PRO A 265 -12.54 0.25 -13.21
N LYS A 266 -11.83 0.95 -14.09
CA LYS A 266 -11.22 0.37 -15.30
C LYS A 266 -10.29 -0.79 -14.99
N ASN A 267 -9.57 -0.70 -13.88
CA ASN A 267 -8.72 -1.75 -13.36
C ASN A 267 -9.45 -2.38 -12.17
N GLU A 268 -10.21 -3.43 -12.43
CA GLU A 268 -10.97 -4.11 -11.39
C GLU A 268 -10.03 -4.65 -10.30
N PRO A 269 -10.26 -4.27 -9.02
CA PRO A 269 -9.52 -4.86 -7.91
C PRO A 269 -9.82 -6.35 -7.76
N ASP A 270 -8.83 -7.14 -7.39
CA ASP A 270 -8.97 -8.60 -7.22
C ASP A 270 -10.04 -8.99 -6.19
N TRP A 271 -10.33 -8.13 -5.22
CA TRP A 271 -11.33 -8.34 -4.17
C TRP A 271 -12.77 -8.04 -4.62
N LEU A 272 -12.95 -7.38 -5.77
CA LEU A 272 -14.26 -6.97 -6.24
C LEU A 272 -15.07 -8.19 -6.69
N SER A 273 -16.24 -8.38 -6.11
CA SER A 273 -17.15 -9.49 -6.36
C SER A 273 -18.58 -9.08 -6.02
N GLU A 274 -19.47 -10.01 -5.76
CA GLU A 274 -20.83 -9.74 -5.27
C GLU A 274 -20.87 -9.33 -3.77
N ASN A 275 -19.84 -8.65 -3.31
CA ASN A 275 -19.64 -8.17 -1.94
C ASN A 275 -20.15 -6.73 -1.71
N GLY A 276 -20.78 -6.13 -2.72
CA GLY A 276 -21.33 -4.78 -2.70
C GLY A 276 -22.28 -4.56 -3.85
N MET A 277 -22.77 -3.35 -4.01
CA MET A 277 -23.68 -2.95 -5.09
C MET A 277 -22.89 -2.21 -6.19
N TRP A 278 -22.40 -2.94 -7.16
CA TRP A 278 -21.47 -2.47 -8.18
C TRP A 278 -22.14 -2.19 -9.53
N THR A 279 -21.66 -1.18 -10.24
CA THR A 279 -22.10 -0.87 -11.62
C THR A 279 -20.94 -0.31 -12.44
N TYR A 280 -20.90 -0.61 -13.72
CA TYR A 280 -19.99 0.05 -14.69
C TYR A 280 -20.47 1.46 -15.09
N ASP A 281 -21.76 1.73 -14.89
CA ASP A 281 -22.42 2.96 -15.31
C ASP A 281 -22.55 3.92 -14.12
N GLU A 282 -21.70 4.94 -14.10
CA GLU A 282 -21.70 5.98 -13.04
C GLU A 282 -23.07 6.63 -12.86
N THR A 283 -23.85 6.77 -13.95
CA THR A 283 -25.17 7.41 -13.91
C THR A 283 -26.20 6.63 -13.09
N LYS A 284 -25.94 5.33 -12.86
CA LYS A 284 -26.80 4.46 -12.04
C LYS A 284 -26.53 4.54 -10.55
N ILE A 285 -25.37 5.07 -10.14
CA ILE A 285 -24.98 5.14 -8.71
C ILE A 285 -26.06 5.83 -7.89
N THR A 286 -26.54 6.98 -8.33
CA THR A 286 -27.59 7.76 -7.64
C THR A 286 -28.91 6.98 -7.51
N GLU A 287 -29.25 6.16 -8.52
CA GLU A 287 -30.45 5.33 -8.47
C GLU A 287 -30.32 4.18 -7.49
N ILE A 288 -29.18 3.47 -7.53
CA ILE A 288 -28.88 2.36 -6.61
C ILE A 288 -28.89 2.88 -5.17
N LEU A 289 -28.23 4.03 -4.95
CA LEU A 289 -28.17 4.70 -3.65
C LEU A 289 -29.56 5.09 -3.14
N GLY A 290 -30.40 5.67 -4.01
CA GLY A 290 -31.78 6.04 -3.63
C GLY A 290 -32.60 4.83 -3.24
N LYS A 291 -32.52 3.73 -4.00
CA LYS A 291 -33.21 2.47 -3.67
C LYS A 291 -32.73 1.90 -2.35
N PHE A 292 -31.41 1.91 -2.11
CA PHE A 292 -30.84 1.44 -0.85
C PHE A 292 -31.35 2.27 0.34
N VAL A 293 -31.28 3.58 0.24
CA VAL A 293 -31.74 4.49 1.32
C VAL A 293 -33.21 4.28 1.64
N MET A 294 -34.07 4.15 0.63
CA MET A 294 -35.51 3.89 0.83
C MET A 294 -35.75 2.54 1.53
N ALA A 295 -35.07 1.47 1.09
CA ALA A 295 -35.15 0.15 1.73
C ALA A 295 -34.68 0.21 3.20
N TRP A 296 -33.56 0.90 3.46
CA TRP A 296 -33.04 1.07 4.81
C TRP A 296 -34.03 1.82 5.72
N LEU A 297 -34.72 2.86 5.22
CA LEU A 297 -35.76 3.60 5.94
C LEU A 297 -37.00 2.74 6.25
N GLU A 298 -37.29 1.76 5.42
CA GLU A 298 -38.35 0.77 5.62
C GLU A 298 -37.92 -0.37 6.58
N GLY A 299 -36.70 -0.32 7.12
CA GLY A 299 -36.16 -1.33 8.04
C GLY A 299 -35.68 -2.62 7.35
N VAL A 300 -35.42 -2.56 6.05
CA VAL A 300 -34.80 -3.70 5.33
C VAL A 300 -33.33 -3.80 5.71
N GLU A 301 -32.95 -4.91 6.27
CA GLU A 301 -31.57 -5.23 6.65
C GLU A 301 -30.83 -5.92 5.49
N LEU A 302 -29.49 -5.88 5.57
CA LEU A 302 -28.65 -6.69 4.68
C LEU A 302 -28.90 -8.17 4.93
N THR A 303 -28.92 -8.96 3.86
CA THR A 303 -29.05 -10.42 4.00
C THR A 303 -27.77 -11.02 4.57
N ASP A 304 -27.90 -12.13 5.31
CA ASP A 304 -26.74 -12.87 5.84
C ASP A 304 -25.75 -13.26 4.74
N GLU A 305 -26.23 -13.52 3.53
CA GLU A 305 -25.39 -13.83 2.36
C GLU A 305 -24.47 -12.66 2.00
N VAL A 306 -24.99 -11.43 1.95
CA VAL A 306 -24.17 -10.23 1.64
C VAL A 306 -23.16 -9.96 2.75
N ILE A 307 -23.59 -10.08 4.01
CA ILE A 307 -22.71 -9.92 5.17
C ILE A 307 -21.57 -10.96 5.12
N GLN A 308 -21.88 -12.20 4.78
CA GLN A 308 -20.87 -13.27 4.68
C GLN A 308 -19.89 -12.99 3.53
N LYS A 309 -20.37 -12.57 2.36
CA LYS A 309 -19.50 -12.19 1.23
C LYS A 309 -18.56 -11.04 1.59
N MET A 310 -19.03 -10.03 2.34
CA MET A 310 -18.17 -8.95 2.84
C MET A 310 -17.06 -9.50 3.76
N LYS A 311 -17.41 -10.40 4.69
CA LYS A 311 -16.44 -11.03 5.61
C LYS A 311 -15.41 -11.88 4.86
N ASP A 312 -15.85 -12.71 3.93
CA ASP A 312 -14.98 -13.58 3.15
C ASP A 312 -14.00 -12.78 2.29
N THR A 313 -14.46 -11.63 1.76
CA THR A 313 -13.61 -10.68 1.02
C THR A 313 -12.46 -10.15 1.87
N LEU A 314 -12.66 -9.98 3.18
CA LEU A 314 -11.68 -9.38 4.08
C LEU A 314 -10.60 -10.36 4.56
N LEU A 315 -10.82 -11.67 4.47
CA LEU A 315 -9.88 -12.67 4.99
C LEU A 315 -8.43 -12.51 4.49
N PRO A 316 -8.17 -12.27 3.18
CA PRO A 316 -6.80 -12.09 2.69
C PRO A 316 -6.12 -10.79 3.17
N TYR A 317 -6.90 -9.83 3.67
CA TYR A 317 -6.46 -8.50 4.11
C TYR A 317 -6.42 -8.35 5.63
N ASP A 318 -6.58 -9.46 6.34
CA ASP A 318 -6.41 -9.51 7.78
C ASP A 318 -5.00 -9.06 8.18
N SER A 319 -4.90 -8.30 9.28
CA SER A 319 -3.64 -7.70 9.70
C SER A 319 -2.57 -8.74 10.00
N GLU A 320 -2.91 -9.85 10.68
CA GLU A 320 -1.94 -10.87 11.06
C GLU A 320 -1.45 -11.68 9.85
N ILE A 321 -2.36 -12.01 8.93
CA ILE A 321 -2.01 -12.69 7.67
C ILE A 321 -1.06 -11.81 6.85
N THR A 322 -1.39 -10.53 6.69
CA THR A 322 -0.58 -9.60 5.91
C THR A 322 0.78 -9.34 6.56
N LYS A 323 0.85 -9.17 7.87
CA LYS A 323 2.13 -9.04 8.62
C LYS A 323 3.01 -10.27 8.41
N SER A 324 2.47 -11.47 8.58
CA SER A 324 3.19 -12.73 8.36
C SER A 324 3.76 -12.83 6.94
N ASN A 325 2.96 -12.43 5.95
CA ASN A 325 3.38 -12.42 4.55
C ASN A 325 4.53 -11.43 4.31
N ILE A 326 4.44 -10.20 4.83
CA ILE A 326 5.51 -9.20 4.75
C ILE A 326 6.81 -9.76 5.34
N LEU A 327 6.77 -10.33 6.53
CA LEU A 327 7.94 -10.91 7.19
C LEU A 327 8.58 -12.02 6.34
N THR A 328 7.77 -12.90 5.77
CA THR A 328 8.21 -13.99 4.89
C THR A 328 8.90 -13.45 3.63
N ILE A 329 8.35 -12.41 3.01
CA ILE A 329 8.92 -11.77 1.82
C ILE A 329 10.29 -11.17 2.14
N PHE A 330 10.42 -10.40 3.21
CA PHE A 330 11.69 -9.76 3.57
C PHE A 330 12.74 -10.77 4.03
N GLU A 331 12.35 -11.86 4.69
CA GLU A 331 13.28 -12.96 4.98
C GLU A 331 13.76 -13.64 3.69
N SER A 332 12.92 -13.78 2.68
CA SER A 332 13.34 -14.30 1.36
C SER A 332 14.35 -13.39 0.67
N PHE A 333 14.21 -12.06 0.80
CA PHE A 333 15.20 -11.11 0.28
C PHE A 333 16.55 -11.26 0.95
N LYS A 334 16.58 -11.35 2.28
CA LYS A 334 17.78 -11.60 3.06
C LYS A 334 18.46 -12.91 2.61
N ASN A 335 17.71 -14.01 2.55
CA ASN A 335 18.24 -15.31 2.16
C ASN A 335 18.80 -15.31 0.72
N SER A 336 18.11 -14.66 -0.21
CA SER A 336 18.61 -14.45 -1.58
C SER A 336 19.94 -13.68 -1.58
N ARG A 337 20.10 -12.70 -0.70
CA ARG A 337 21.35 -11.93 -0.57
C ARG A 337 22.46 -12.75 0.02
N VAL A 338 22.20 -13.53 1.07
CA VAL A 338 23.16 -14.48 1.67
C VAL A 338 23.72 -15.40 0.57
N LEU A 339 22.85 -16.07 -0.18
CA LEU A 339 23.26 -16.97 -1.28
C LEU A 339 24.09 -16.25 -2.37
N SER A 340 23.75 -14.99 -2.67
CA SER A 340 24.50 -14.21 -3.66
C SER A 340 25.92 -13.89 -3.17
N ILE A 341 26.08 -13.55 -1.89
CA ILE A 341 27.39 -13.25 -1.29
C ILE A 341 28.23 -14.54 -1.19
N GLU A 342 27.65 -15.65 -0.76
CA GLU A 342 28.33 -16.96 -0.69
C GLU A 342 28.90 -17.38 -2.05
N LYS A 343 28.11 -17.29 -3.11
CA LYS A 343 28.57 -17.57 -4.49
C LYS A 343 29.71 -16.64 -4.93
N ALA A 344 29.64 -15.36 -4.55
CA ALA A 344 30.70 -14.40 -4.87
C ALA A 344 32.00 -14.74 -4.12
N LEU A 345 31.91 -15.13 -2.85
CA LEU A 345 33.06 -15.58 -2.04
C LEU A 345 33.69 -16.85 -2.62
N GLU A 346 32.90 -17.86 -2.98
CA GLU A 346 33.40 -19.08 -3.61
C GLU A 346 34.19 -18.79 -4.90
N LYS A 347 33.72 -17.83 -5.71
CA LYS A 347 34.41 -17.41 -6.92
C LYS A 347 35.73 -16.73 -6.62
N LEU A 348 35.74 -15.75 -5.73
CA LEU A 348 36.95 -15.00 -5.36
C LEU A 348 38.01 -15.88 -4.69
N ASN A 349 37.63 -16.81 -3.83
CA ASN A 349 38.56 -17.76 -3.19
C ASN A 349 39.21 -18.69 -4.20
N LYS A 350 38.49 -19.11 -5.27
CA LYS A 350 39.11 -19.90 -6.38
C LYS A 350 40.11 -19.07 -7.18
N GLU A 351 39.85 -17.79 -7.40
CA GLU A 351 40.74 -16.86 -8.11
C GLU A 351 41.98 -16.57 -7.27
N GLU A 352 41.89 -16.45 -5.94
CA GLU A 352 43.03 -16.21 -5.04
C GLU A 352 43.99 -17.41 -5.01
N VAL A 353 43.47 -18.65 -5.10
CA VAL A 353 44.31 -19.89 -5.11
C VAL A 353 45.05 -20.05 -6.44
N THR A 354 44.59 -19.37 -7.50
CA THR A 354 45.16 -19.52 -8.86
C THR A 354 46.22 -18.45 -9.18
N VAL A 355 46.43 -17.45 -8.31
CA VAL A 355 47.44 -16.40 -8.41
C VAL A 355 48.60 -16.71 -7.45
#